data_f3448d5d71c7dc749fd0411b1aaa6b18
#
_entry.id   f3448d5d71c7dc749fd0411b1aaa6b18
#
_cell.length_a   1.000
_cell.length_b   1.000
_cell.length_c   1.000
_cell.angle_alpha   90.00
_cell.angle_beta   90.00
_cell.angle_gamma   90.00
#
_symmetry.space_group_name_H-M   'P 1'
#
loop_
_entity.id
_entity.type
_entity.pdbx_description
1 polymer ?
#
loop_
_entity_poly.entity_id
_entity_poly.type
_entity_poly.pdbx_seq_one_letter_code
_entity_poly.pdbx_strand_id
1 'polypeptide(L)'
;LIATGFYILRAAEPETDGPPGAVAIGEALKILGNSVAYVTDEKCSTVMRAIAGEDEVIEFPITSHHESSVFAHELLAKHAPSALISIERAGLLGDGTYRNWKGVDFSSYNAKIDHMFEEHPYSVGIGDGGNEIGMGNMRHVIPSIKNLPDDPCVTTTTELITASVSNWGGYGLVAALSLKTRKNLLPSVDQGYEWVKDIVSVGAVEGMSGESKDWVDARAPEDDAMCLRDLHALLTDQGL
;
A
#
# COMPACT_ATOMS: atom_id res chain seq x y z
N LEU A 1 0.64 -8.90 8.66
CA LEU A 1 -0.26 -8.72 7.52
C LEU A 1 0.06 -7.42 6.80
N ILE A 2 -0.01 -7.40 5.46
CA ILE A 2 0.23 -6.22 4.62
C ILE A 2 -1.04 -5.91 3.84
N ALA A 3 -1.66 -4.75 4.09
CA ALA A 3 -2.86 -4.28 3.39
C ALA A 3 -2.47 -3.35 2.24
N THR A 4 -3.07 -3.56 1.05
CA THR A 4 -2.80 -2.73 -0.14
C THR A 4 -3.97 -2.76 -1.12
N GLY A 5 -3.86 -1.92 -2.14
CA GLY A 5 -4.79 -1.86 -3.27
C GLY A 5 -5.76 -0.71 -3.22
N PHE A 6 -5.77 0.08 -4.27
CA PHE A 6 -6.66 1.22 -4.45
C PHE A 6 -7.44 1.10 -5.78
N TYR A 7 -8.73 1.42 -5.75
CA TYR A 7 -9.60 1.28 -6.91
C TYR A 7 -9.83 2.62 -7.63
N ILE A 8 -9.52 2.66 -8.91
CA ILE A 8 -9.65 3.86 -9.74
C ILE A 8 -11.03 3.89 -10.40
N LEU A 9 -11.96 4.62 -9.80
CA LEU A 9 -13.38 4.68 -10.22
C LEU A 9 -13.58 4.91 -11.71
N ARG A 10 -12.84 5.84 -12.31
CA ARG A 10 -13.02 6.21 -13.72
C ARG A 10 -12.61 5.14 -14.70
N ALA A 11 -11.66 4.29 -14.31
CA ALA A 11 -11.19 3.15 -15.09
C ALA A 11 -11.96 1.88 -14.76
N ALA A 12 -12.60 1.83 -13.59
CA ALA A 12 -13.22 0.66 -12.98
C ALA A 12 -12.21 -0.49 -12.76
N GLU A 13 -10.94 -0.15 -12.46
CA GLU A 13 -9.82 -1.07 -12.29
C GLU A 13 -8.95 -0.67 -11.09
N PRO A 14 -8.18 -1.61 -10.50
CA PRO A 14 -7.17 -1.29 -9.49
C PRO A 14 -5.98 -0.54 -10.09
N GLU A 15 -5.26 0.19 -9.25
CA GLU A 15 -4.08 0.94 -9.70
C GLU A 15 -2.77 0.18 -9.54
N THR A 16 -1.72 0.76 -10.14
CA THR A 16 -0.36 0.23 -10.14
C THR A 16 0.45 0.61 -8.90
N ASP A 17 0.05 1.63 -8.13
CA ASP A 17 0.72 1.96 -6.87
C ASP A 17 0.21 1.09 -5.72
N GLY A 18 1.08 0.74 -4.81
CA GLY A 18 0.83 -0.08 -3.62
C GLY A 18 1.25 -1.54 -3.76
N PRO A 19 0.67 -2.35 -4.67
CA PRO A 19 0.98 -3.79 -4.72
C PRO A 19 2.47 -4.14 -4.91
N PRO A 20 3.25 -3.52 -5.81
CA PRO A 20 4.70 -3.77 -5.92
C PRO A 20 5.47 -3.45 -4.65
N GLY A 21 5.14 -2.31 -4.01
CA GLY A 21 5.74 -1.94 -2.72
C GLY A 21 5.37 -2.92 -1.60
N ALA A 22 4.13 -3.41 -1.58
CA ALA A 22 3.68 -4.43 -0.63
C ALA A 22 4.47 -5.73 -0.78
N VAL A 23 4.69 -6.19 -2.02
CA VAL A 23 5.48 -7.40 -2.28
C VAL A 23 6.95 -7.19 -1.92
N ALA A 24 7.54 -6.03 -2.21
CA ALA A 24 8.91 -5.73 -1.81
C ALA A 24 9.09 -5.82 -0.29
N ILE A 25 8.15 -5.27 0.48
CA ILE A 25 8.13 -5.38 1.94
C ILE A 25 7.97 -6.85 2.37
N GLY A 26 7.03 -7.57 1.76
CA GLY A 26 6.75 -8.97 2.08
C GLY A 26 7.97 -9.87 1.84
N GLU A 27 8.63 -9.74 0.70
CA GLU A 27 9.85 -10.49 0.38
C GLU A 27 10.97 -10.19 1.40
N ALA A 28 11.18 -8.91 1.73
CA ALA A 28 12.15 -8.53 2.75
C ALA A 28 11.85 -9.16 4.11
N LEU A 29 10.59 -9.15 4.54
CA LEU A 29 10.17 -9.75 5.80
C LEU A 29 10.33 -11.28 5.82
N LYS A 30 10.03 -11.96 4.70
CA LYS A 30 10.26 -13.42 4.55
C LYS A 30 11.74 -13.77 4.65
N ILE A 31 12.61 -13.00 3.99
CA ILE A 31 14.07 -13.16 4.09
C ILE A 31 14.55 -13.01 5.54
N LEU A 32 13.85 -12.21 6.35
CA LEU A 32 14.12 -12.03 7.79
C LEU A 32 13.44 -13.09 8.68
N GLY A 33 12.77 -14.09 8.09
CA GLY A 33 12.16 -15.22 8.79
C GLY A 33 10.74 -15.00 9.28
N ASN A 34 10.03 -13.99 8.76
CA ASN A 34 8.64 -13.75 9.09
C ASN A 34 7.69 -14.45 8.10
N SER A 35 6.49 -14.81 8.58
CA SER A 35 5.37 -15.17 7.71
C SER A 35 4.66 -13.91 7.24
N VAL A 36 4.21 -13.90 5.99
CA VAL A 36 3.52 -12.77 5.37
C VAL A 36 2.21 -13.25 4.76
N ALA A 37 1.16 -12.44 4.86
CA ALA A 37 -0.04 -12.55 4.04
C ALA A 37 -0.49 -11.13 3.66
N TYR A 38 -1.04 -11.02 2.45
CA TYR A 38 -1.55 -9.76 1.91
C TYR A 38 -3.05 -9.66 2.13
N VAL A 39 -3.53 -8.47 2.47
CA VAL A 39 -4.96 -8.19 2.66
C VAL A 39 -5.39 -7.14 1.65
N THR A 40 -6.43 -7.44 0.90
CA THR A 40 -7.01 -6.52 -0.07
C THR A 40 -8.50 -6.83 -0.22
N ASP A 41 -9.20 -6.19 -1.15
CA ASP A 41 -10.59 -6.54 -1.46
C ASP A 41 -10.74 -7.21 -2.84
N GLU A 42 -11.97 -7.61 -3.16
CA GLU A 42 -12.29 -8.28 -4.44
C GLU A 42 -11.90 -7.45 -5.67
N LYS A 43 -11.84 -6.12 -5.55
CA LYS A 43 -11.51 -5.23 -6.67
C LYS A 43 -10.02 -5.26 -7.01
N CYS A 44 -9.18 -5.53 -6.00
CA CYS A 44 -7.72 -5.47 -6.13
C CYS A 44 -7.07 -6.86 -6.02
N SER A 45 -7.82 -7.92 -5.64
CA SER A 45 -7.26 -9.24 -5.36
C SER A 45 -6.58 -9.89 -6.56
N THR A 46 -7.09 -9.68 -7.78
CA THR A 46 -6.51 -10.23 -9.01
C THR A 46 -5.10 -9.69 -9.24
N VAL A 47 -4.90 -8.37 -9.10
CA VAL A 47 -3.58 -7.76 -9.27
C VAL A 47 -2.62 -8.19 -8.16
N MET A 48 -3.10 -8.28 -6.91
CA MET A 48 -2.26 -8.75 -5.82
C MET A 48 -1.79 -10.19 -6.03
N ARG A 49 -2.69 -11.09 -6.43
CA ARG A 49 -2.36 -12.50 -6.74
C ARG A 49 -1.38 -12.67 -7.90
N ALA A 50 -1.36 -11.74 -8.86
CA ALA A 50 -0.44 -11.80 -10.00
C ALA A 50 1.03 -11.72 -9.58
N ILE A 51 1.33 -11.05 -8.46
CA ILE A 51 2.69 -10.79 -7.99
C ILE A 51 3.00 -11.36 -6.60
N ALA A 52 2.01 -11.84 -5.86
CA ALA A 52 2.19 -12.39 -4.51
C ALA A 52 2.89 -13.76 -4.49
N GLY A 53 3.07 -14.40 -5.65
CA GLY A 53 3.63 -15.76 -5.72
C GLY A 53 2.72 -16.79 -5.03
N GLU A 54 3.28 -17.52 -4.06
CA GLU A 54 2.54 -18.52 -3.28
C GLU A 54 2.01 -17.98 -1.94
N ASP A 55 2.24 -16.69 -1.65
CA ASP A 55 1.78 -16.09 -0.40
C ASP A 55 0.25 -15.95 -0.37
N GLU A 56 -0.33 -16.06 0.82
CA GLU A 56 -1.77 -15.91 1.02
C GLU A 56 -2.23 -14.50 0.67
N VAL A 57 -3.24 -14.40 -0.21
CA VAL A 57 -3.96 -13.16 -0.49
C VAL A 57 -5.37 -13.28 0.07
N ILE A 58 -5.64 -12.51 1.12
CA ILE A 58 -6.89 -12.51 1.87
C ILE A 58 -7.81 -11.44 1.29
N GLU A 59 -8.97 -11.86 0.81
CA GLU A 59 -10.01 -10.92 0.38
C GLU A 59 -10.83 -10.45 1.59
N PHE A 60 -10.66 -9.19 1.96
CA PHE A 60 -11.50 -8.53 2.94
C PHE A 60 -12.82 -8.13 2.27
N PRO A 61 -14.00 -8.47 2.82
CA PRO A 61 -15.27 -8.23 2.16
C PRO A 61 -15.61 -6.74 2.06
N ILE A 62 -16.16 -6.33 0.93
CA ILE A 62 -16.77 -4.99 0.75
C ILE A 62 -18.17 -5.06 1.34
N THR A 63 -18.32 -4.64 2.59
CA THR A 63 -19.59 -4.75 3.33
C THR A 63 -19.78 -3.57 4.30
N SER A 64 -20.77 -3.66 5.22
CA SER A 64 -21.05 -2.63 6.24
C SER A 64 -19.87 -2.47 7.22
N HIS A 65 -19.80 -1.33 7.91
CA HIS A 65 -18.81 -1.11 8.97
C HIS A 65 -18.90 -2.17 10.08
N HIS A 66 -20.10 -2.55 10.47
CA HIS A 66 -20.29 -3.56 11.52
C HIS A 66 -19.74 -4.93 11.10
N GLU A 67 -20.10 -5.41 9.90
CA GLU A 67 -19.60 -6.70 9.40
C GLU A 67 -18.09 -6.66 9.14
N SER A 68 -17.57 -5.52 8.68
CA SER A 68 -16.12 -5.31 8.49
C SER A 68 -15.36 -5.35 9.81
N SER A 69 -15.89 -4.76 10.89
CA SER A 69 -15.29 -4.85 12.22
C SER A 69 -15.28 -6.29 12.75
N VAL A 70 -16.37 -7.05 12.57
CA VAL A 70 -16.41 -8.48 12.93
C VAL A 70 -15.35 -9.27 12.15
N PHE A 71 -15.28 -9.06 10.84
CA PHE A 71 -14.30 -9.75 9.98
C PHE A 71 -12.86 -9.38 10.36
N ALA A 72 -12.59 -8.10 10.63
CA ALA A 72 -11.27 -7.64 11.09
C ALA A 72 -10.85 -8.35 12.38
N HIS A 73 -11.76 -8.42 13.37
CA HIS A 73 -11.51 -9.09 14.65
C HIS A 73 -11.19 -10.59 14.44
N GLU A 74 -12.00 -11.30 13.66
CA GLU A 74 -11.78 -12.72 13.35
C GLU A 74 -10.45 -12.95 12.60
N LEU A 75 -10.12 -12.07 11.64
CA LEU A 75 -8.88 -12.14 10.88
C LEU A 75 -7.65 -11.92 11.77
N LEU A 76 -7.69 -10.92 12.65
CA LEU A 76 -6.63 -10.65 13.61
C LEU A 76 -6.47 -11.80 14.61
N ALA A 77 -7.57 -12.36 15.09
CA ALA A 77 -7.54 -13.51 15.99
C ALA A 77 -6.95 -14.77 15.32
N LYS A 78 -7.31 -15.01 14.04
CA LYS A 78 -6.83 -16.18 13.27
C LYS A 78 -5.33 -16.08 12.98
N HIS A 79 -4.86 -14.94 12.54
CA HIS A 79 -3.47 -14.78 12.07
C HIS A 79 -2.52 -14.30 13.17
N ALA A 80 -3.03 -13.70 14.25
CA ALA A 80 -2.26 -13.12 15.36
C ALA A 80 -1.00 -12.37 14.86
N PRO A 81 -1.13 -11.40 13.95
CA PRO A 81 0.01 -10.74 13.33
C PRO A 81 0.82 -9.98 14.39
N SER A 82 2.14 -9.95 14.23
CA SER A 82 3.01 -9.12 15.08
C SER A 82 2.98 -7.64 14.70
N ALA A 83 2.61 -7.35 13.45
CA ALA A 83 2.43 -5.99 12.94
C ALA A 83 1.48 -5.95 11.75
N LEU A 84 0.88 -4.79 11.53
CA LEU A 84 0.13 -4.46 10.32
C LEU A 84 0.89 -3.42 9.52
N ILE A 85 0.90 -3.58 8.19
CA ILE A 85 1.43 -2.58 7.27
C ILE A 85 0.33 -2.25 6.29
N SER A 86 0.07 -0.97 6.08
CA SER A 86 -0.79 -0.48 4.99
C SER A 86 0.06 0.28 4.00
N ILE A 87 -0.11 -0.01 2.72
CA ILE A 87 0.55 0.71 1.65
C ILE A 87 -0.47 0.95 0.52
N GLU A 88 -0.65 2.20 0.16
CA GLU A 88 -1.61 2.68 -0.85
C GLU A 88 -2.97 1.96 -0.69
N ARG A 89 -3.54 2.12 0.49
CA ARG A 89 -4.87 1.60 0.81
C ARG A 89 -5.75 2.73 1.32
N ALA A 90 -6.88 2.97 0.65
CA ALA A 90 -7.83 3.99 1.06
C ALA A 90 -8.24 3.84 2.52
N GLY A 91 -8.22 4.95 3.23
CA GLY A 91 -8.57 5.03 4.64
C GLY A 91 -9.88 5.76 4.89
N LEU A 92 -10.45 5.52 6.07
CA LEU A 92 -11.72 6.05 6.53
C LEU A 92 -11.65 7.55 6.73
N LEU A 93 -12.68 8.29 6.29
CA LEU A 93 -12.91 9.69 6.61
C LEU A 93 -13.76 9.86 7.87
N GLY A 94 -13.77 11.07 8.44
CA GLY A 94 -14.50 11.37 9.67
C GLY A 94 -16.03 11.18 9.60
N ASP A 95 -16.61 11.14 8.40
CA ASP A 95 -18.04 10.88 8.17
C ASP A 95 -18.36 9.40 7.89
N GLY A 96 -17.36 8.52 7.95
CA GLY A 96 -17.56 7.09 7.71
C GLY A 96 -17.50 6.68 6.24
N THR A 97 -17.10 7.58 5.34
CA THR A 97 -16.96 7.32 3.90
C THR A 97 -15.50 7.15 3.49
N TYR A 98 -15.30 6.71 2.23
CA TYR A 98 -14.00 6.62 1.57
C TYR A 98 -14.05 7.48 0.32
N ARG A 99 -13.14 8.42 0.18
CA ARG A 99 -13.08 9.33 -0.97
C ARG A 99 -11.70 9.31 -1.60
N ASN A 100 -11.69 9.44 -2.92
CA ASN A 100 -10.44 9.67 -3.62
C ASN A 100 -9.93 11.11 -3.38
N TRP A 101 -8.71 11.41 -3.83
CA TRP A 101 -8.09 12.73 -3.64
C TRP A 101 -8.90 13.92 -4.22
N LYS A 102 -9.88 13.66 -5.12
CA LYS A 102 -10.83 14.66 -5.65
C LYS A 102 -12.10 14.79 -4.79
N GLY A 103 -12.21 14.08 -3.68
CA GLY A 103 -13.39 14.08 -2.82
C GLY A 103 -14.56 13.25 -3.35
N VAL A 104 -14.36 12.42 -4.37
CA VAL A 104 -15.41 11.54 -4.90
C VAL A 104 -15.53 10.29 -4.03
N ASP A 105 -16.74 10.03 -3.54
CA ASP A 105 -17.06 8.86 -2.73
C ASP A 105 -16.98 7.57 -3.56
N PHE A 106 -16.24 6.59 -3.08
CA PHE A 106 -16.12 5.25 -3.63
C PHE A 106 -16.24 4.14 -2.58
N SER A 107 -16.89 4.46 -1.46
CA SER A 107 -17.08 3.54 -0.32
C SER A 107 -17.68 2.19 -0.71
N SER A 108 -18.52 2.15 -1.75
CA SER A 108 -19.13 0.91 -2.27
C SER A 108 -18.16 0.03 -3.07
N TYR A 109 -16.96 0.51 -3.34
CA TYR A 109 -15.92 -0.20 -4.07
C TYR A 109 -14.69 -0.50 -3.20
N ASN A 110 -14.75 -0.16 -1.90
CA ASN A 110 -13.63 -0.25 -0.99
C ASN A 110 -13.99 -1.05 0.28
N ALA A 111 -13.20 -2.08 0.60
CA ALA A 111 -13.33 -2.78 1.88
C ALA A 111 -12.79 -1.90 3.03
N LYS A 112 -13.45 -1.98 4.18
CA LYS A 112 -13.19 -1.14 5.36
C LYS A 112 -12.10 -1.78 6.23
N ILE A 113 -10.90 -1.89 5.65
CA ILE A 113 -9.73 -2.54 6.26
C ILE A 113 -9.22 -1.77 7.48
N ASP A 114 -9.57 -0.48 7.60
CA ASP A 114 -9.26 0.38 8.75
C ASP A 114 -9.55 -0.27 10.10
N HIS A 115 -10.63 -1.05 10.21
CA HIS A 115 -10.99 -1.74 11.45
C HIS A 115 -9.90 -2.69 11.97
N MET A 116 -9.03 -3.21 11.10
CA MET A 116 -7.86 -3.97 11.56
C MET A 116 -6.84 -3.06 12.28
N PHE A 117 -6.65 -1.85 11.75
CA PHE A 117 -5.67 -0.89 12.27
C PHE A 117 -6.13 -0.21 13.55
N GLU A 118 -7.45 -0.08 13.76
CA GLU A 118 -8.03 0.42 15.01
C GLU A 118 -7.82 -0.54 16.19
N GLU A 119 -7.77 -1.85 15.92
CA GLU A 119 -7.65 -2.89 16.93
C GLU A 119 -6.19 -3.32 17.21
N HIS A 120 -5.25 -3.06 16.30
CA HIS A 120 -3.89 -3.59 16.39
C HIS A 120 -2.90 -2.55 16.94
N PRO A 121 -2.06 -2.90 17.95
CA PRO A 121 -1.19 -1.94 18.64
C PRO A 121 0.05 -1.51 17.84
N TYR A 122 0.46 -2.28 16.82
CA TYR A 122 1.66 -2.01 16.02
C TYR A 122 1.33 -1.96 14.55
N SER A 123 1.43 -0.78 13.97
CA SER A 123 1.09 -0.58 12.56
C SER A 123 1.98 0.46 11.87
N VAL A 124 2.16 0.28 10.58
CA VAL A 124 2.85 1.23 9.69
C VAL A 124 1.89 1.59 8.57
N GLY A 125 1.70 2.88 8.33
CA GLY A 125 1.01 3.40 7.15
C GLY A 125 2.02 3.92 6.15
N ILE A 126 1.77 3.67 4.87
CA ILE A 126 2.55 4.21 3.75
C ILE A 126 1.56 4.78 2.73
N GLY A 127 1.72 6.04 2.38
CA GLY A 127 0.81 6.73 1.47
C GLY A 127 1.42 8.01 0.91
N ASP A 128 0.73 8.64 -0.04
CA ASP A 128 1.21 9.84 -0.74
C ASP A 128 0.12 10.91 -0.96
N GLY A 129 -1.17 10.50 -1.02
CA GLY A 129 -2.29 11.36 -1.38
C GLY A 129 -3.06 11.99 -0.22
N GLY A 130 -2.89 11.49 1.01
CA GLY A 130 -3.57 12.00 2.20
C GLY A 130 -4.91 11.34 2.53
N ASN A 131 -5.37 10.41 1.71
CA ASN A 131 -6.61 9.65 1.89
C ASN A 131 -6.36 8.15 2.19
N GLU A 132 -5.12 7.76 2.46
CA GLU A 132 -4.71 6.39 2.76
C GLU A 132 -4.68 6.14 4.27
N ILE A 133 -4.79 4.87 4.68
CA ILE A 133 -4.64 4.41 6.07
C ILE A 133 -3.27 4.86 6.60
N GLY A 134 -3.27 5.52 7.75
CA GLY A 134 -2.09 6.11 8.39
C GLY A 134 -1.99 7.62 8.20
N MET A 135 -2.57 8.19 7.14
CA MET A 135 -2.55 9.65 6.91
C MET A 135 -3.31 10.43 7.98
N GLY A 136 -4.12 9.77 8.80
CA GLY A 136 -4.71 10.34 10.01
C GLY A 136 -3.68 10.94 10.97
N ASN A 137 -2.43 10.47 10.95
CA ASN A 137 -1.31 11.03 11.73
C ASN A 137 -1.01 12.48 11.32
N MET A 138 -1.27 12.84 10.07
CA MET A 138 -0.99 14.16 9.48
C MET A 138 -2.26 14.94 9.12
N ARG A 139 -3.45 14.50 9.56
CA ARG A 139 -4.75 15.09 9.19
C ARG A 139 -4.87 16.62 9.46
N HIS A 140 -4.09 17.13 10.39
CA HIS A 140 -4.07 18.56 10.73
C HIS A 140 -3.17 19.40 9.80
N VAL A 141 -2.31 18.75 9.01
CA VAL A 141 -1.39 19.40 8.06
C VAL A 141 -1.90 19.27 6.63
N ILE A 142 -2.39 18.10 6.24
CA ILE A 142 -2.78 17.76 4.87
C ILE A 142 -3.69 18.82 4.23
N PRO A 143 -4.76 19.35 4.88
CA PRO A 143 -5.62 20.35 4.27
C PRO A 143 -4.94 21.68 3.95
N SER A 144 -3.77 21.95 4.53
CA SER A 144 -2.98 23.16 4.24
C SER A 144 -2.08 23.03 3.02
N ILE A 145 -1.94 21.81 2.48
CA ILE A 145 -1.07 21.51 1.35
C ILE A 145 -1.89 21.55 0.05
N LYS A 146 -1.44 22.38 -0.88
CA LYS A 146 -2.10 22.49 -2.18
C LYS A 146 -2.15 21.13 -2.89
N ASN A 147 -3.29 20.81 -3.46
CA ASN A 147 -3.60 19.58 -4.22
C ASN A 147 -3.75 18.31 -3.37
N LEU A 148 -3.70 18.41 -2.04
CA LEU A 148 -4.11 17.33 -1.16
C LEU A 148 -5.57 17.53 -0.70
N PRO A 149 -6.26 16.47 -0.20
CA PRO A 149 -7.67 16.57 0.17
C PRO A 149 -7.91 17.53 1.35
N ASP A 150 -9.00 18.27 1.28
CA ASP A 150 -9.49 19.12 2.39
C ASP A 150 -9.98 18.28 3.59
N ASP A 151 -10.46 17.06 3.30
CA ASP A 151 -10.94 16.09 4.29
C ASP A 151 -10.12 14.79 4.16
N PRO A 152 -8.96 14.71 4.85
CA PRO A 152 -8.07 13.56 4.76
C PRO A 152 -8.56 12.36 5.59
N CYS A 153 -7.92 11.21 5.38
CA CYS A 153 -8.11 10.03 6.21
C CYS A 153 -7.97 10.34 7.70
N VAL A 154 -8.79 9.69 8.53
CA VAL A 154 -8.71 9.82 10.00
C VAL A 154 -8.02 8.64 10.67
N THR A 155 -7.85 7.52 9.97
CA THR A 155 -7.21 6.31 10.50
C THR A 155 -5.72 6.56 10.69
N THR A 156 -5.28 6.38 11.93
CA THR A 156 -3.87 6.53 12.33
C THR A 156 -3.15 5.20 12.38
N THR A 157 -1.83 5.25 12.30
CA THR A 157 -0.92 4.12 12.50
C THR A 157 0.15 4.48 13.53
N THR A 158 0.84 3.48 14.09
CA THR A 158 1.95 3.70 15.02
C THR A 158 3.06 4.52 14.37
N GLU A 159 3.41 4.17 13.14
CA GLU A 159 4.40 4.86 12.32
C GLU A 159 3.79 5.21 10.95
N LEU A 160 4.20 6.34 10.40
CA LEU A 160 3.78 6.79 9.07
C LEU A 160 5.00 7.08 8.19
N ILE A 161 4.98 6.54 7.00
CA ILE A 161 5.93 6.85 5.93
C ILE A 161 5.17 7.59 4.82
N THR A 162 5.60 8.81 4.52
CA THR A 162 5.07 9.58 3.39
C THR A 162 6.07 9.57 2.24
N ALA A 163 5.59 9.40 1.04
CA ALA A 163 6.40 9.43 -0.17
C ALA A 163 5.64 10.19 -1.28
N SER A 164 6.24 10.38 -2.43
CA SER A 164 5.55 10.92 -3.61
C SER A 164 4.98 9.85 -4.54
N VAL A 165 5.21 8.59 -4.19
CA VAL A 165 4.69 7.35 -4.75
C VAL A 165 4.76 6.33 -3.61
N SER A 166 3.68 5.66 -3.28
CA SER A 166 3.66 4.74 -2.14
C SER A 166 4.59 3.54 -2.31
N ASN A 167 4.76 3.01 -3.54
CA ASN A 167 5.76 1.98 -3.82
C ASN A 167 7.17 2.41 -3.38
N TRP A 168 7.54 3.68 -3.61
CA TRP A 168 8.85 4.20 -3.19
C TRP A 168 8.97 4.29 -1.67
N GLY A 169 7.88 4.60 -0.98
CA GLY A 169 7.80 4.52 0.48
C GLY A 169 8.05 3.09 0.98
N GLY A 170 7.48 2.10 0.29
CA GLY A 170 7.73 0.68 0.52
C GLY A 170 9.20 0.30 0.33
N TYR A 171 9.81 0.71 -0.79
CA TYR A 171 11.24 0.48 -1.05
C TYR A 171 12.12 1.19 -0.01
N GLY A 172 11.74 2.39 0.42
CA GLY A 172 12.41 3.12 1.50
C GLY A 172 12.40 2.37 2.82
N LEU A 173 11.27 1.76 3.18
CA LEU A 173 11.15 0.90 4.35
C LEU A 173 12.08 -0.33 4.24
N VAL A 174 12.12 -0.97 3.07
CA VAL A 174 13.02 -2.12 2.81
C VAL A 174 14.49 -1.71 2.90
N ALA A 175 14.85 -0.53 2.39
CA ALA A 175 16.20 0.00 2.53
C ALA A 175 16.57 0.24 4.01
N ALA A 176 15.66 0.79 4.81
CA ALA A 176 15.87 0.98 6.25
C ALA A 176 16.03 -0.36 6.99
N LEU A 177 15.23 -1.37 6.65
CA LEU A 177 15.39 -2.73 7.17
C LEU A 177 16.73 -3.32 6.76
N SER A 178 17.19 -3.10 5.52
CA SER A 178 18.48 -3.54 5.01
C SER A 178 19.64 -2.96 5.84
N LEU A 179 19.61 -1.66 6.11
CA LEU A 179 20.61 -1.00 6.95
C LEU A 179 20.62 -1.57 8.37
N LYS A 180 19.44 -1.76 8.95
CA LYS A 180 19.31 -2.29 10.33
C LYS A 180 19.79 -3.72 10.47
N THR A 181 19.53 -4.55 9.48
CA THR A 181 19.87 -5.99 9.50
C THR A 181 21.22 -6.31 8.87
N ARG A 182 21.89 -5.32 8.28
CA ARG A 182 23.16 -5.46 7.56
C ARG A 182 23.06 -6.46 6.39
N LYS A 183 21.92 -6.49 5.71
CA LYS A 183 21.64 -7.36 4.58
C LYS A 183 20.84 -6.57 3.52
N ASN A 184 21.32 -6.52 2.28
CA ASN A 184 20.54 -5.92 1.21
C ASN A 184 19.27 -6.75 0.94
N LEU A 185 18.10 -6.16 1.19
CA LEU A 185 16.78 -6.76 1.07
C LEU A 185 15.97 -6.15 -0.06
N LEU A 186 16.50 -5.13 -0.75
CA LEU A 186 15.81 -4.46 -1.85
C LEU A 186 15.60 -5.42 -3.03
N PRO A 187 14.46 -5.32 -3.72
CA PRO A 187 14.31 -5.99 -5.01
C PRO A 187 15.30 -5.42 -6.03
N SER A 188 15.66 -6.19 -7.03
CA SER A 188 16.39 -5.64 -8.16
C SER A 188 15.51 -4.64 -8.95
N VAL A 189 16.14 -3.76 -9.71
CA VAL A 189 15.44 -2.82 -10.60
C VAL A 189 14.53 -3.57 -11.58
N ASP A 190 15.02 -4.66 -12.15
CA ASP A 190 14.26 -5.48 -13.10
C ASP A 190 13.05 -6.13 -12.42
N GLN A 191 13.20 -6.58 -11.16
CA GLN A 191 12.10 -7.18 -10.42
C GLN A 191 10.99 -6.15 -10.10
N GLY A 192 11.36 -4.93 -9.72
CA GLY A 192 10.38 -3.84 -9.50
C GLY A 192 9.57 -3.56 -10.77
N TYR A 193 10.25 -3.48 -11.92
CA TYR A 193 9.60 -3.27 -13.20
C TYR A 193 8.68 -4.44 -13.61
N GLU A 194 9.13 -5.69 -13.47
CA GLU A 194 8.31 -6.87 -13.82
C GLU A 194 7.04 -6.93 -12.96
N TRP A 195 7.07 -6.59 -11.67
CA TRP A 195 5.84 -6.52 -10.85
C TRP A 195 4.82 -5.53 -11.40
N VAL A 196 5.24 -4.31 -11.77
CA VAL A 196 4.32 -3.32 -12.37
C VAL A 196 3.74 -3.86 -13.67
N LYS A 197 4.56 -4.42 -14.54
CA LYS A 197 4.15 -5.00 -15.81
C LYS A 197 3.19 -6.17 -15.64
N ASP A 198 3.45 -7.05 -14.68
CA ASP A 198 2.60 -8.21 -14.40
C ASP A 198 1.21 -7.77 -13.93
N ILE A 199 1.11 -6.79 -13.02
CA ILE A 199 -0.21 -6.30 -12.58
C ILE A 199 -0.95 -5.55 -13.69
N VAL A 200 -0.26 -4.79 -14.55
CA VAL A 200 -0.88 -4.15 -15.72
C VAL A 200 -1.42 -5.20 -16.70
N SER A 201 -0.71 -6.32 -16.87
CA SER A 201 -1.14 -7.41 -17.74
C SER A 201 -2.47 -8.07 -17.31
N VAL A 202 -2.83 -7.95 -16.04
CA VAL A 202 -4.08 -8.50 -15.47
C VAL A 202 -5.12 -7.42 -15.13
N GLY A 203 -4.90 -6.18 -15.59
CA GLY A 203 -5.92 -5.13 -15.56
C GLY A 203 -5.59 -3.90 -14.71
N ALA A 204 -4.46 -3.85 -14.00
CA ALA A 204 -4.10 -2.63 -13.29
C ALA A 204 -3.91 -1.44 -14.25
N VAL A 205 -4.21 -0.24 -13.75
CA VAL A 205 -4.09 1.01 -14.48
C VAL A 205 -3.21 2.00 -13.72
N GLU A 206 -2.62 2.92 -14.43
CA GLU A 206 -1.93 4.04 -13.83
C GLU A 206 -2.92 4.97 -13.10
N GLY A 207 -2.70 5.25 -11.81
CA GLY A 207 -3.65 5.91 -10.91
C GLY A 207 -4.10 7.29 -11.38
N MET A 208 -3.18 8.11 -11.92
CA MET A 208 -3.48 9.50 -12.32
C MET A 208 -4.18 9.61 -13.67
N SER A 209 -3.90 8.77 -14.66
CA SER A 209 -4.54 8.78 -15.98
C SER A 209 -5.68 7.75 -16.11
N GLY A 210 -5.67 6.65 -15.37
CA GLY A 210 -6.56 5.51 -15.54
C GLY A 210 -6.30 4.73 -16.82
N GLU A 211 -5.11 4.88 -17.41
CA GLU A 211 -4.71 4.17 -18.62
C GLU A 211 -3.96 2.89 -18.25
N SER A 212 -4.14 1.83 -19.04
CA SER A 212 -3.35 0.61 -18.93
C SER A 212 -1.95 0.88 -19.49
N LYS A 213 -1.00 1.16 -18.61
CA LYS A 213 0.41 1.41 -18.93
C LYS A 213 1.28 1.12 -17.71
N ASP A 214 2.54 0.76 -17.94
CA ASP A 214 3.50 0.37 -16.90
C ASP A 214 4.05 1.60 -16.12
N TRP A 215 3.19 2.55 -15.81
CA TRP A 215 3.49 3.77 -15.06
C TRP A 215 2.87 3.68 -13.66
N VAL A 216 3.43 4.43 -12.72
CA VAL A 216 2.92 4.54 -11.35
C VAL A 216 2.82 6.03 -11.01
N ASP A 217 1.62 6.53 -10.67
CA ASP A 217 1.36 7.90 -10.25
C ASP A 217 2.02 8.99 -11.13
N ALA A 218 1.75 8.92 -12.43
CA ALA A 218 2.35 9.78 -13.45
C ALA A 218 3.89 9.66 -13.56
N ARG A 219 4.50 8.63 -12.97
CA ARG A 219 5.94 8.33 -13.07
C ARG A 219 6.16 7.24 -14.09
N ALA A 220 7.12 7.47 -14.98
CA ALA A 220 7.52 6.49 -15.96
C ALA A 220 8.36 5.36 -15.31
N PRO A 221 8.49 4.19 -15.96
CA PRO A 221 9.32 3.10 -15.44
C PRO A 221 10.76 3.51 -15.11
N GLU A 222 11.30 4.50 -15.82
CA GLU A 222 12.64 5.03 -15.58
C GLU A 222 12.77 5.75 -14.24
N ASP A 223 11.70 6.43 -13.78
CA ASP A 223 11.67 7.10 -12.47
C ASP A 223 11.67 6.07 -11.35
N ASP A 224 10.87 5.01 -11.48
CA ASP A 224 10.82 3.90 -10.51
C ASP A 224 12.18 3.16 -10.46
N ALA A 225 12.75 2.87 -11.62
CA ALA A 225 14.09 2.29 -11.75
C ALA A 225 15.17 3.20 -11.12
N MET A 226 15.04 4.51 -11.24
CA MET A 226 15.97 5.47 -10.63
C MET A 226 15.86 5.43 -9.11
N CYS A 227 14.66 5.42 -8.54
CA CYS A 227 14.46 5.29 -7.11
C CYS A 227 15.15 4.04 -6.54
N LEU A 228 14.95 2.87 -7.15
CA LEU A 228 15.60 1.64 -6.72
C LEU A 228 17.12 1.69 -6.86
N ARG A 229 17.66 2.24 -7.97
CA ARG A 229 19.11 2.42 -8.13
C ARG A 229 19.72 3.32 -7.07
N ASP A 230 19.05 4.42 -6.74
CA ASP A 230 19.53 5.36 -5.70
C ASP A 230 19.53 4.71 -4.32
N LEU A 231 18.50 3.92 -3.99
CA LEU A 231 18.45 3.15 -2.76
C LEU A 231 19.54 2.06 -2.70
N HIS A 232 19.80 1.35 -3.81
CA HIS A 232 20.92 0.40 -3.88
C HIS A 232 22.28 1.09 -3.72
N ALA A 233 22.46 2.26 -4.34
CA ALA A 233 23.68 3.05 -4.19
C ALA A 233 23.88 3.47 -2.72
N LEU A 234 22.80 3.95 -2.07
CA LEU A 234 22.83 4.27 -0.63
C LEU A 234 23.28 3.07 0.21
N LEU A 235 22.74 1.86 -0.04
CA LEU A 235 23.13 0.67 0.69
C LEU A 235 24.60 0.30 0.43
N THR A 236 25.05 0.41 -0.83
CA THR A 236 26.45 0.16 -1.21
C THR A 236 27.41 1.12 -0.49
N ASP A 237 27.08 2.41 -0.40
CA ASP A 237 27.86 3.40 0.33
C ASP A 237 27.93 3.11 1.84
N GLN A 238 26.96 2.37 2.37
CA GLN A 238 26.95 1.88 3.77
C GLN A 238 27.60 0.49 3.92
N GLY A 239 28.20 -0.04 2.86
CA GLY A 239 28.92 -1.33 2.87
C GLY A 239 28.00 -2.57 2.84
N LEU A 240 26.89 -2.48 2.08
CA LEU A 240 25.91 -3.56 1.85
C LEU A 240 25.84 -3.94 0.38
#